data_546617392f8cc79f352e61e9da4e9c0d
#
_entry.id   546617392f8cc79f352e61e9da4e9c0d
#
_cell.length_a   1.000
_cell.length_b   1.000
_cell.length_c   1.000
_cell.angle_alpha   90.00
_cell.angle_beta   90.00
_cell.angle_gamma   90.00
#
_symmetry.space_group_name_H-M   'P 1'
#
loop_
_entity.id
_entity.type
_entity.pdbx_description
1 polymer ?
#
loop_
_entity_poly.entity_id
_entity_poly.type
_entity_poly.pdbx_seq_one_letter_code
_entity_poly.pdbx_strand_id
1 'polypeptide(L)'
;AARKGIRTGVVSERFGGQVLDTMGIENFISVSHTEGPKLAAQLEQHVKDYDVDIMNLQVANALVPAGVDGLHEVKLASGASLKSKTIILSTGARWRQMGMPGEDQYRNKGVAYCPHCDGPLFKGKRTAVIGGGNSGVEAAIDLAGIVAHVTLIEFVSDLRADAVLQRKLVSLPNVKIITSALTTEVNGDGEK
;
A
#
# COMPACT_ATOMS: atom_id res chain seq x y z
N ALA A 1 20.72 -5.76 -11.62
CA ALA A 1 21.38 -7.07 -11.70
C ALA A 1 21.52 -7.47 -13.17
N ALA A 2 20.45 -7.72 -13.93
CA ALA A 2 20.46 -8.23 -15.30
C ALA A 2 21.37 -7.41 -16.27
N ARG A 3 21.28 -6.08 -16.27
CA ARG A 3 22.14 -5.21 -17.08
C ARG A 3 23.64 -5.28 -16.77
N LYS A 4 24.01 -5.89 -15.65
CA LYS A 4 25.41 -6.19 -15.28
C LYS A 4 25.83 -7.63 -15.63
N GLY A 5 25.00 -8.35 -16.38
CA GLY A 5 25.26 -9.75 -16.75
C GLY A 5 25.14 -10.73 -15.59
N ILE A 6 24.48 -10.34 -14.48
CA ILE A 6 24.28 -11.21 -13.34
C ILE A 6 22.99 -11.99 -13.57
N ARG A 7 23.08 -13.33 -13.54
CA ARG A 7 21.90 -14.20 -13.59
C ARG A 7 20.95 -13.85 -12.45
N THR A 8 19.72 -13.55 -12.79
CA THR A 8 18.74 -12.97 -11.87
C THR A 8 17.43 -13.74 -11.94
N GLY A 9 16.83 -14.02 -10.78
CA GLY A 9 15.47 -14.52 -10.67
C GLY A 9 14.62 -13.58 -9.81
N VAL A 10 13.33 -13.51 -10.12
CA VAL A 10 12.32 -12.76 -9.36
C VAL A 10 11.26 -13.72 -8.86
N VAL A 11 10.95 -13.64 -7.57
CA VAL A 11 9.86 -14.40 -6.94
C VAL A 11 8.83 -13.43 -6.41
N SER A 12 7.57 -13.63 -6.76
CA SER A 12 6.46 -12.81 -6.25
C SER A 12 5.18 -13.63 -6.12
N GLU A 13 4.38 -13.32 -5.11
CA GLU A 13 3.02 -13.82 -5.01
C GLU A 13 2.16 -13.25 -6.16
N ARG A 14 2.37 -11.97 -6.46
CA ARG A 14 1.63 -11.21 -7.45
C ARG A 14 2.57 -10.16 -8.04
N PHE A 15 2.99 -10.34 -9.30
CA PHE A 15 3.88 -9.38 -9.96
C PHE A 15 3.18 -8.01 -10.05
N GLY A 16 3.86 -6.95 -9.62
CA GLY A 16 3.27 -5.61 -9.46
C GLY A 16 2.74 -5.32 -8.06
N GLY A 17 2.51 -6.34 -7.22
CA GLY A 17 2.13 -6.19 -5.82
C GLY A 17 0.98 -5.22 -5.62
N GLN A 18 1.13 -4.27 -4.69
CA GLN A 18 0.13 -3.27 -4.33
C GLN A 18 -0.23 -2.29 -5.46
N VAL A 19 0.66 -2.09 -6.44
CA VAL A 19 0.38 -1.23 -7.60
C VAL A 19 -0.85 -1.72 -8.38
N LEU A 20 -1.10 -3.04 -8.41
CA LEU A 20 -2.27 -3.62 -9.06
C LEU A 20 -3.61 -3.14 -8.49
N ASP A 21 -3.62 -2.66 -7.25
CA ASP A 21 -4.84 -2.22 -6.55
C ASP A 21 -5.13 -0.72 -6.78
N THR A 22 -4.28 0.00 -7.53
CA THR A 22 -4.43 1.42 -7.82
C THR A 22 -5.11 1.62 -9.17
N MET A 23 -6.28 2.28 -9.19
CA MET A 23 -7.07 2.49 -10.42
C MET A 23 -6.57 3.66 -11.25
N GLY A 24 -6.07 4.72 -10.63
CA GLY A 24 -5.55 5.90 -11.34
C GLY A 24 -4.16 6.28 -10.82
N ILE A 25 -3.19 6.40 -11.71
CA ILE A 25 -1.82 6.82 -11.40
C ILE A 25 -1.48 8.01 -12.28
N GLU A 26 -1.28 9.19 -11.68
CA GLU A 26 -0.93 10.45 -12.33
C GLU A 26 0.39 11.04 -11.83
N ASN A 27 1.02 10.38 -10.86
CA ASN A 27 2.24 10.84 -10.18
C ASN A 27 3.48 9.99 -10.53
N PHE A 28 3.39 9.12 -11.53
CA PHE A 28 4.54 8.36 -12.02
C PHE A 28 5.27 9.17 -13.09
N ILE A 29 6.54 9.53 -12.83
CA ILE A 29 7.33 10.40 -13.71
C ILE A 29 7.35 9.87 -15.15
N SER A 30 7.13 10.74 -16.11
CA SER A 30 7.04 10.52 -17.57
C SER A 30 5.80 9.76 -18.05
N VAL A 31 4.88 9.41 -17.15
CA VAL A 31 3.58 8.82 -17.51
C VAL A 31 2.49 9.72 -16.93
N SER A 32 1.82 10.49 -17.78
CA SER A 32 0.83 11.48 -17.34
C SER A 32 -0.42 10.87 -16.71
N HIS A 33 -0.80 9.67 -17.17
CA HIS A 33 -1.91 8.90 -16.63
C HIS A 33 -1.76 7.42 -16.99
N THR A 34 -1.99 6.54 -16.02
CA THR A 34 -2.06 5.09 -16.22
C THR A 34 -2.88 4.43 -15.11
N GLU A 35 -3.08 3.14 -15.24
CA GLU A 35 -3.71 2.29 -14.22
C GLU A 35 -2.68 1.30 -13.69
N GLY A 36 -2.82 0.88 -12.43
CA GLY A 36 -1.91 -0.05 -11.79
C GLY A 36 -1.68 -1.35 -12.56
N PRO A 37 -2.73 -2.05 -12.99
CA PRO A 37 -2.57 -3.26 -13.81
C PRO A 37 -1.81 -3.02 -15.10
N LYS A 38 -2.06 -1.91 -15.78
CA LYS A 38 -1.36 -1.55 -17.02
C LYS A 38 0.12 -1.25 -16.77
N LEU A 39 0.41 -0.48 -15.71
CA LEU A 39 1.80 -0.18 -15.32
C LEU A 39 2.54 -1.46 -14.92
N ALA A 40 1.92 -2.32 -14.12
CA ALA A 40 2.52 -3.59 -13.70
C ALA A 40 2.82 -4.50 -14.90
N ALA A 41 1.90 -4.58 -15.88
CA ALA A 41 2.12 -5.35 -17.10
C ALA A 41 3.28 -4.80 -17.94
N GLN A 42 3.42 -3.48 -18.04
CA GLN A 42 4.56 -2.84 -18.74
C GLN A 42 5.90 -3.12 -18.03
N LEU A 43 5.91 -3.05 -16.70
CA LEU A 43 7.10 -3.36 -15.88
C LEU A 43 7.48 -4.85 -16.01
N GLU A 44 6.50 -5.75 -16.02
CA GLU A 44 6.72 -7.19 -16.20
C GLU A 44 7.30 -7.46 -17.60
N GLN A 45 6.75 -6.85 -18.65
CA GLN A 45 7.27 -6.97 -20.00
C GLN A 45 8.72 -6.47 -20.09
N HIS A 46 9.02 -5.33 -19.49
CA HIS A 46 10.37 -4.80 -19.45
C HIS A 46 11.37 -5.74 -18.74
N VAL A 47 10.93 -6.47 -17.73
CA VAL A 47 11.77 -7.50 -17.08
C VAL A 47 11.98 -8.69 -18.03
N LYS A 48 10.93 -9.10 -18.78
CA LYS A 48 10.97 -10.21 -19.74
C LYS A 48 11.88 -9.92 -20.96
N ASP A 49 12.16 -8.65 -21.24
CA ASP A 49 13.12 -8.26 -22.29
C ASP A 49 14.58 -8.62 -21.92
N TYR A 50 14.81 -9.00 -20.66
CA TYR A 50 16.08 -9.53 -20.17
C TYR A 50 15.94 -11.02 -19.83
N ASP A 51 17.07 -11.74 -19.80
CA ASP A 51 17.12 -13.13 -19.34
C ASP A 51 16.98 -13.20 -17.81
N VAL A 52 15.74 -13.08 -17.36
CA VAL A 52 15.36 -13.11 -15.94
C VAL A 52 14.30 -14.18 -15.69
N ASP A 53 14.60 -15.10 -14.79
CA ASP A 53 13.64 -16.12 -14.35
C ASP A 53 12.54 -15.47 -13.49
N ILE A 54 11.28 -15.46 -13.95
CA ILE A 54 10.14 -14.90 -13.19
C ILE A 54 9.28 -16.04 -12.66
N MET A 55 9.13 -16.11 -11.35
CA MET A 55 8.31 -17.08 -10.63
C MET A 55 7.15 -16.36 -9.94
N ASN A 56 6.02 -16.29 -10.62
CA ASN A 56 4.77 -15.74 -10.09
C ASN A 56 4.00 -16.79 -9.27
N LEU A 57 3.03 -16.32 -8.49
CA LEU A 57 2.16 -17.12 -7.62
C LEU A 57 2.95 -17.93 -6.58
N GLN A 58 4.10 -17.41 -6.15
CA GLN A 58 4.95 -18.02 -5.16
C GLN A 58 5.12 -17.08 -3.96
N VAL A 59 4.81 -17.57 -2.79
CA VAL A 59 5.01 -16.86 -1.51
C VAL A 59 6.32 -17.32 -0.90
N ALA A 60 7.27 -16.37 -0.72
CA ALA A 60 8.47 -16.62 0.07
C ALA A 60 8.11 -16.50 1.56
N ASN A 61 8.30 -17.55 2.32
CA ASN A 61 7.92 -17.60 3.74
C ASN A 61 9.11 -17.68 4.70
N ALA A 62 10.30 -18.01 4.22
CA ALA A 62 11.51 -18.00 5.04
C ALA A 62 12.76 -17.70 4.22
N LEU A 63 13.72 -17.08 4.88
CA LEU A 63 15.06 -16.83 4.36
C LEU A 63 16.07 -17.53 5.30
N VAL A 64 16.86 -18.42 4.71
CA VAL A 64 17.97 -19.07 5.42
C VAL A 64 19.27 -18.39 4.98
N PRO A 65 20.04 -17.84 5.91
CA PRO A 65 21.33 -17.24 5.61
C PRO A 65 22.30 -18.24 4.97
N ALA A 66 23.30 -17.73 4.26
CA ALA A 66 24.28 -18.54 3.58
C ALA A 66 24.97 -19.53 4.54
N GLY A 67 24.96 -20.79 4.16
CA GLY A 67 25.66 -21.87 4.85
C GLY A 67 27.12 -22.02 4.35
N VAL A 68 27.66 -23.23 4.55
CA VAL A 68 29.04 -23.59 4.11
C VAL A 68 29.22 -23.51 2.59
N ASP A 69 28.13 -23.67 1.82
CA ASP A 69 28.12 -23.55 0.36
C ASP A 69 28.13 -22.07 -0.13
N GLY A 70 28.08 -21.12 0.79
CA GLY A 70 28.06 -19.69 0.49
C GLY A 70 26.77 -19.21 -0.18
N LEU A 71 25.70 -20.01 -0.16
CA LEU A 71 24.42 -19.69 -0.76
C LEU A 71 23.35 -19.43 0.28
N HIS A 72 22.61 -18.36 0.09
CA HIS A 72 21.35 -18.12 0.79
C HIS A 72 20.24 -18.99 0.20
N GLU A 73 19.30 -19.42 1.03
CA GLU A 73 18.14 -20.19 0.59
C GLU A 73 16.83 -19.42 0.89
N VAL A 74 15.98 -19.27 -0.11
CA VAL A 74 14.61 -18.75 0.04
C VAL A 74 13.66 -19.92 -0.01
N LYS A 75 12.91 -20.16 1.06
CA LYS A 75 11.87 -21.19 1.12
C LYS A 75 10.53 -20.62 0.67
N LEU A 76 9.82 -21.38 -0.13
CA LEU A 76 8.51 -21.02 -0.67
C LEU A 76 7.42 -21.77 0.07
N ALA A 77 6.23 -21.19 0.14
CA ALA A 77 5.06 -21.83 0.76
C ALA A 77 4.65 -23.12 0.03
N SER A 78 5.00 -23.27 -1.24
CA SER A 78 4.80 -24.51 -2.03
C SER A 78 5.68 -25.68 -1.59
N GLY A 79 6.64 -25.47 -0.68
CA GLY A 79 7.64 -26.45 -0.27
C GLY A 79 8.92 -26.44 -1.12
N ALA A 80 8.93 -25.73 -2.23
CA ALA A 80 10.15 -25.54 -3.03
C ALA A 80 11.12 -24.56 -2.36
N SER A 81 12.39 -24.60 -2.77
CA SER A 81 13.38 -23.63 -2.33
C SER A 81 14.28 -23.17 -3.49
N LEU A 82 14.82 -21.98 -3.34
CA LEU A 82 15.71 -21.34 -4.29
C LEU A 82 16.99 -20.94 -3.59
N LYS A 83 18.11 -21.14 -4.27
CA LYS A 83 19.42 -20.77 -3.73
C LYS A 83 20.07 -19.68 -4.57
N SER A 84 20.69 -18.71 -3.91
CA SER A 84 21.42 -17.64 -4.57
C SER A 84 22.59 -17.12 -3.73
N LYS A 85 23.58 -16.51 -4.39
CA LYS A 85 24.71 -15.87 -3.71
C LYS A 85 24.31 -14.58 -3.00
N THR A 86 23.32 -13.87 -3.54
CA THR A 86 22.80 -12.60 -2.99
C THR A 86 21.30 -12.51 -3.16
N ILE A 87 20.65 -11.81 -2.23
CA ILE A 87 19.20 -11.60 -2.26
C ILE A 87 18.91 -10.12 -2.11
N ILE A 88 17.99 -9.62 -2.92
CA ILE A 88 17.40 -8.29 -2.79
C ILE A 88 15.99 -8.46 -2.27
N LEU A 89 15.71 -7.93 -1.10
CA LEU A 89 14.37 -7.94 -0.50
C LEU A 89 13.61 -6.69 -0.95
N SER A 90 12.62 -6.88 -1.81
CA SER A 90 11.74 -5.83 -2.32
C SER A 90 10.28 -6.20 -2.05
N THR A 91 9.99 -6.56 -0.80
CA THR A 91 8.71 -7.13 -0.38
C THR A 91 7.57 -6.12 -0.33
N GLY A 92 7.89 -4.83 -0.49
CA GLY A 92 6.90 -3.76 -0.50
C GLY A 92 6.20 -3.57 0.84
N ALA A 93 4.99 -3.04 0.76
CA ALA A 93 4.11 -2.84 1.91
C ALA A 93 2.67 -3.25 1.55
N ARG A 94 1.85 -3.44 2.56
CA ARG A 94 0.41 -3.62 2.40
C ARG A 94 -0.30 -2.67 3.34
N TRP A 95 -1.37 -2.05 2.87
CA TRP A 95 -2.23 -1.27 3.75
C TRP A 95 -2.87 -2.16 4.80
N ARG A 96 -2.92 -1.66 6.01
CA ARG A 96 -3.67 -2.31 7.08
C ARG A 96 -5.16 -2.09 6.82
N GLN A 97 -5.90 -3.16 6.77
CA GLN A 97 -7.36 -3.14 6.68
C GLN A 97 -7.96 -3.19 8.09
N MET A 98 -9.17 -2.68 8.24
CA MET A 98 -9.91 -2.73 9.50
C MET A 98 -10.53 -4.12 9.71
N GLY A 99 -10.87 -4.82 8.60
CA GLY A 99 -11.48 -6.14 8.63
C GLY A 99 -12.92 -6.15 9.12
N MET A 100 -13.66 -5.04 8.91
CA MET A 100 -15.02 -4.89 9.39
C MET A 100 -16.07 -5.03 8.29
N PRO A 101 -17.33 -5.31 8.64
CA PRO A 101 -18.44 -5.35 7.67
C PRO A 101 -18.49 -4.09 6.82
N GLY A 102 -18.72 -4.26 5.52
CA GLY A 102 -18.82 -3.17 4.55
C GLY A 102 -17.49 -2.67 3.98
N GLU A 103 -16.35 -2.91 4.62
CA GLU A 103 -15.05 -2.41 4.15
C GLU A 103 -14.74 -2.90 2.72
N ASP A 104 -14.84 -4.20 2.48
CA ASP A 104 -14.58 -4.77 1.15
C ASP A 104 -15.68 -4.42 0.12
N GLN A 105 -16.93 -4.35 0.57
CA GLN A 105 -18.07 -4.00 -0.28
C GLN A 105 -17.93 -2.59 -0.89
N TYR A 106 -17.44 -1.65 -0.09
CA TYR A 106 -17.29 -0.24 -0.49
C TYR A 106 -15.87 0.13 -0.89
N ARG A 107 -14.97 -0.84 -1.03
CA ARG A 107 -13.62 -0.61 -1.55
C ARG A 107 -13.69 0.00 -2.96
N ASN A 108 -12.98 1.10 -3.18
CA ASN A 108 -13.02 1.92 -4.40
C ASN A 108 -14.40 2.54 -4.72
N LYS A 109 -15.35 2.45 -3.78
CA LYS A 109 -16.68 3.06 -3.87
C LYS A 109 -16.96 4.04 -2.72
N GLY A 110 -15.95 4.43 -2.00
CA GLY A 110 -16.03 5.29 -0.81
C GLY A 110 -14.98 4.92 0.22
N VAL A 111 -14.57 3.66 0.29
CA VAL A 111 -13.43 3.19 1.09
C VAL A 111 -12.17 3.18 0.24
N ALA A 112 -11.12 3.87 0.69
CA ALA A 112 -9.84 3.99 0.02
C ALA A 112 -8.71 3.90 1.04
N TYR A 113 -7.50 3.56 0.59
CA TYR A 113 -6.33 3.38 1.47
C TYR A 113 -5.18 4.33 1.15
N CYS A 114 -5.21 4.98 -0.02
CA CYS A 114 -4.17 5.89 -0.46
C CYS A 114 -4.70 7.32 -0.54
N PRO A 115 -4.41 8.19 0.44
CA PRO A 115 -4.91 9.57 0.43
C PRO A 115 -4.40 10.37 -0.77
N HIS A 116 -3.17 10.12 -1.21
CA HIS A 116 -2.58 10.82 -2.36
C HIS A 116 -3.17 10.36 -3.70
N CYS A 117 -3.52 9.06 -3.82
CA CYS A 117 -4.05 8.50 -5.06
C CYS A 117 -5.55 8.85 -5.22
N ASP A 118 -6.30 8.64 -4.15
CA ASP A 118 -7.77 8.69 -4.18
C ASP A 118 -8.34 10.00 -3.64
N GLY A 119 -7.56 10.75 -2.86
CA GLY A 119 -7.98 12.01 -2.24
C GLY A 119 -8.63 13.01 -3.21
N PRO A 120 -8.06 13.25 -4.40
CA PRO A 120 -8.66 14.15 -5.39
C PRO A 120 -10.09 13.80 -5.80
N LEU A 121 -10.48 12.51 -5.77
CA LEU A 121 -11.82 12.02 -6.08
C LEU A 121 -12.87 12.48 -5.04
N PHE A 122 -12.41 12.86 -3.86
CA PHE A 122 -13.25 13.31 -2.74
C PHE A 122 -13.23 14.82 -2.55
N LYS A 123 -12.75 15.58 -3.52
CA LYS A 123 -12.72 17.05 -3.47
C LYS A 123 -14.08 17.63 -3.09
N GLY A 124 -14.09 18.49 -2.08
CA GLY A 124 -15.29 19.15 -1.59
C GLY A 124 -16.26 18.24 -0.80
N LYS A 125 -15.95 16.97 -0.61
CA LYS A 125 -16.76 16.03 0.19
C LYS A 125 -16.35 16.03 1.66
N ARG A 126 -17.10 15.35 2.49
CA ARG A 126 -16.73 15.03 3.87
C ARG A 126 -16.10 13.63 3.88
N THR A 127 -14.96 13.49 4.52
CA THR A 127 -14.26 12.21 4.63
C THR A 127 -14.00 11.84 6.08
N ALA A 128 -13.86 10.55 6.35
CA ALA A 128 -13.35 10.03 7.60
C ALA A 128 -11.98 9.35 7.36
N VAL A 129 -11.07 9.50 8.30
CA VAL A 129 -9.80 8.77 8.36
C VAL A 129 -9.80 7.92 9.61
N ILE A 130 -9.52 6.63 9.47
CA ILE A 130 -9.51 5.70 10.59
C ILE A 130 -8.07 5.38 10.96
N GLY A 131 -7.70 5.69 12.20
CA GLY A 131 -6.39 5.47 12.79
C GLY A 131 -5.62 6.75 13.08
N GLY A 132 -5.11 6.86 14.31
CA GLY A 132 -4.41 8.03 14.85
C GLY A 132 -2.88 7.87 14.94
N GLY A 133 -2.28 6.93 14.20
CA GLY A 133 -0.84 6.83 14.01
C GLY A 133 -0.33 7.83 12.95
N ASN A 134 1.00 7.86 12.70
CA ASN A 134 1.61 8.78 11.74
C ASN A 134 0.89 8.76 10.39
N SER A 135 0.69 7.59 9.78
CA SER A 135 0.04 7.47 8.47
C SER A 135 -1.39 8.02 8.43
N GLY A 136 -2.19 7.77 9.48
CA GLY A 136 -3.56 8.29 9.52
C GLY A 136 -3.60 9.81 9.75
N VAL A 137 -2.72 10.33 10.59
CA VAL A 137 -2.61 11.78 10.84
C VAL A 137 -2.10 12.50 9.60
N GLU A 138 -1.08 11.97 8.91
CA GLU A 138 -0.60 12.50 7.62
C GLU A 138 -1.72 12.49 6.57
N ALA A 139 -2.43 11.37 6.43
CA ALA A 139 -3.58 11.28 5.53
C ALA A 139 -4.66 12.33 5.83
N ALA A 140 -4.96 12.57 7.10
CA ALA A 140 -5.94 13.58 7.50
C ALA A 140 -5.47 15.00 7.19
N ILE A 141 -4.18 15.29 7.37
CA ILE A 141 -3.58 16.59 7.02
C ILE A 141 -3.65 16.84 5.51
N ASP A 142 -3.27 15.84 4.70
CA ASP A 142 -3.28 15.94 3.24
C ASP A 142 -4.70 16.12 2.70
N LEU A 143 -5.63 15.30 3.19
CA LEU A 143 -7.04 15.39 2.80
C LEU A 143 -7.68 16.72 3.21
N ALA A 144 -7.28 17.31 4.33
CA ALA A 144 -7.80 18.61 4.76
C ALA A 144 -7.55 19.74 3.74
N GLY A 145 -6.51 19.60 2.90
CA GLY A 145 -6.25 20.52 1.80
C GLY A 145 -7.13 20.30 0.56
N ILE A 146 -7.88 19.20 0.49
CA ILE A 146 -8.60 18.77 -0.71
C ILE A 146 -10.11 18.73 -0.46
N VAL A 147 -10.53 18.18 0.69
CA VAL A 147 -11.93 17.91 1.01
C VAL A 147 -12.56 19.02 1.85
N ALA A 148 -13.89 19.06 1.93
CA ALA A 148 -14.59 20.05 2.74
C ALA A 148 -14.39 19.85 4.25
N HIS A 149 -14.31 18.60 4.70
CA HIS A 149 -14.15 18.28 6.11
C HIS A 149 -13.54 16.89 6.30
N VAL A 150 -12.64 16.75 7.25
CA VAL A 150 -12.04 15.48 7.68
C VAL A 150 -12.45 15.16 9.11
N THR A 151 -12.89 13.93 9.35
CA THR A 151 -13.05 13.39 10.70
C THR A 151 -12.00 12.29 10.90
N LEU A 152 -11.01 12.52 11.77
CA LEU A 152 -10.08 11.46 12.19
C LEU A 152 -10.68 10.71 13.37
N ILE A 153 -10.75 9.38 13.28
CA ILE A 153 -11.31 8.49 14.30
C ILE A 153 -10.22 7.54 14.82
N GLU A 154 -10.00 7.54 16.12
CA GLU A 154 -9.04 6.67 16.79
C GLU A 154 -9.73 5.91 17.93
N PHE A 155 -9.47 4.61 18.05
CA PHE A 155 -10.13 3.76 19.05
C PHE A 155 -9.55 3.90 20.46
N VAL A 156 -8.29 4.30 20.59
CA VAL A 156 -7.68 4.62 21.88
C VAL A 156 -7.90 6.08 22.28
N SER A 157 -7.56 6.44 23.51
CA SER A 157 -7.75 7.79 24.07
C SER A 157 -6.86 8.85 23.42
N ASP A 158 -5.71 8.45 22.88
CA ASP A 158 -4.67 9.37 22.44
C ASP A 158 -4.20 9.03 21.04
N LEU A 159 -3.83 10.04 20.25
CA LEU A 159 -3.16 9.84 18.97
C LEU A 159 -1.73 9.36 19.21
N ARG A 160 -1.29 8.40 18.42
CA ARG A 160 0.07 7.83 18.50
C ARG A 160 1.04 8.42 17.48
N ALA A 161 0.60 9.39 16.71
CA ALA A 161 1.42 10.11 15.76
C ALA A 161 2.45 11.00 16.47
N ASP A 162 3.50 11.37 15.76
CA ASP A 162 4.51 12.30 16.24
C ASP A 162 3.89 13.65 16.63
N ALA A 163 4.40 14.25 17.70
CA ALA A 163 3.86 15.50 18.24
C ALA A 163 3.80 16.65 17.22
N VAL A 164 4.72 16.69 16.26
CA VAL A 164 4.71 17.69 15.19
C VAL A 164 3.52 17.53 14.25
N LEU A 165 3.17 16.29 13.91
CA LEU A 165 2.01 15.97 13.08
C LEU A 165 0.70 16.26 13.82
N GLN A 166 0.62 15.90 15.10
CA GLN A 166 -0.55 16.21 15.91
C GLN A 166 -0.81 17.71 16.02
N ARG A 167 0.23 18.51 16.28
CA ARG A 167 0.11 19.98 16.30
C ARG A 167 -0.37 20.56 14.98
N LYS A 168 0.15 20.01 13.86
CA LYS A 168 -0.31 20.43 12.52
C LYS A 168 -1.76 20.08 12.31
N LEU A 169 -2.18 18.85 12.64
CA LEU A 169 -3.56 18.38 12.49
C LEU A 169 -4.56 19.27 13.25
N VAL A 170 -4.27 19.56 14.53
CA VAL A 170 -5.13 20.36 15.40
C VAL A 170 -5.24 21.82 14.90
N SER A 171 -4.24 22.33 14.16
CA SER A 171 -4.28 23.69 13.61
C SER A 171 -5.22 23.85 12.40
N LEU A 172 -5.75 22.74 11.84
CA LEU A 172 -6.57 22.77 10.64
C LEU A 172 -8.05 22.97 11.00
N PRO A 173 -8.72 24.03 10.48
CA PRO A 173 -10.07 24.40 10.90
C PRO A 173 -11.16 23.44 10.43
N ASN A 174 -10.88 22.65 9.40
CA ASN A 174 -11.83 21.68 8.82
C ASN A 174 -11.57 20.24 9.26
N VAL A 175 -10.80 20.04 10.34
CA VAL A 175 -10.51 18.71 10.89
C VAL A 175 -11.20 18.55 12.24
N LYS A 176 -11.88 17.42 12.43
CA LYS A 176 -12.41 16.96 13.71
C LYS A 176 -11.69 15.69 14.13
N ILE A 177 -11.27 15.61 15.38
CA ILE A 177 -10.64 14.43 15.97
C ILE A 177 -11.64 13.80 16.95
N ILE A 178 -11.82 12.48 16.82
CA ILE A 178 -12.63 11.68 17.74
C ILE A 178 -11.74 10.53 18.22
N THR A 179 -11.43 10.53 19.51
CA THR A 179 -10.69 9.44 20.17
C THR A 179 -11.64 8.57 21.00
N SER A 180 -11.17 7.45 21.51
CA SER A 180 -11.97 6.46 22.24
C SER A 180 -13.21 6.00 21.46
N ALA A 181 -13.12 5.92 20.14
CA ALA A 181 -14.23 5.57 19.26
C ALA A 181 -13.81 4.41 18.31
N LEU A 182 -14.46 3.28 18.49
CA LEU A 182 -14.25 2.11 17.65
C LEU A 182 -15.19 2.18 16.43
N THR A 183 -14.61 2.14 15.24
CA THR A 183 -15.39 1.94 13.99
C THR A 183 -15.75 0.47 13.90
N THR A 184 -17.04 0.15 13.78
CA THR A 184 -17.54 -1.24 13.80
C THR A 184 -18.03 -1.73 12.46
N GLU A 185 -18.45 -0.82 11.57
CA GLU A 185 -18.95 -1.16 10.24
C GLU A 185 -18.87 0.05 9.30
N VAL A 186 -18.93 -0.22 8.01
CA VAL A 186 -19.08 0.77 6.94
C VAL A 186 -20.41 0.54 6.27
N ASN A 187 -21.29 1.53 6.34
CA ASN A 187 -22.60 1.49 5.72
C ASN A 187 -22.69 2.43 4.52
N GLY A 188 -23.44 2.04 3.52
CA GLY A 188 -23.72 2.82 2.32
C GLY A 188 -25.03 2.40 1.67
N ASP A 189 -25.33 3.00 0.52
CA ASP A 189 -26.57 2.76 -0.24
C ASP A 189 -26.46 1.56 -1.22
N GLY A 190 -25.36 0.82 -1.19
CA GLY A 190 -25.06 -0.28 -2.11
C GLY A 190 -24.25 0.14 -3.35
N GLU A 191 -24.22 1.43 -3.66
CA GLU A 191 -23.43 1.99 -4.76
C GLU A 191 -22.19 2.74 -4.27
N LYS A 192 -22.29 3.36 -3.10
CA LYS A 192 -21.25 4.18 -2.47
C LYS A 192 -21.16 3.92 -0.97
#